data_2921073931c6430044e8494d711e7f43
#
_entry.id   2921073931c6430044e8494d711e7f43
#
_cell.length_a   1.000
_cell.length_b   1.000
_cell.length_c   1.000
_cell.angle_alpha   90.00
_cell.angle_beta   90.00
_cell.angle_gamma   90.00
#
_symmetry.space_group_name_H-M   'P 1'
#
loop_
_entity.id
_entity.type
_entity.pdbx_description
1 polymer ?
#
loop_
_entity_poly.entity_id
_entity_poly.type
_entity_poly.pdbx_seq_one_letter_code
_entity_poly.pdbx_strand_id
1 'polypeptide(L)'
;MKNSLLNYIISFVAVLISVSLGILTGIDEVRNGIILSFIIHWLLFIPAYVFKTEKFYDLTGTISYISIVLYVLLSSTDGIINFGNMIVSSLIIMWTIRLGTFLFTRIKKAGEDKRFREIKKSFSWFFMAFTISGMWVSICAICALTGISNGIELTGVTYIGIVIFIIGFALEIISSTLLDKSIVCSSAILSFSSA
;
A
#
# COMPACT_ATOMS: atom_id res chain seq x y z
N MET A 1 24.25 16.50 -6.28
CA MET A 1 23.94 16.18 -4.87
C MET A 1 22.50 16.57 -4.63
N LYS A 2 21.57 15.61 -4.52
CA LYS A 2 20.19 15.91 -4.14
C LYS A 2 20.22 16.29 -2.66
N ASN A 3 19.59 17.40 -2.31
CA ASN A 3 19.59 17.96 -0.95
C ASN A 3 19.01 16.95 0.05
N SER A 4 19.86 16.26 0.79
CA SER A 4 19.43 15.31 1.85
C SER A 4 18.47 15.97 2.84
N LEU A 5 18.68 17.24 3.16
CA LEU A 5 17.80 18.02 4.02
C LEU A 5 16.37 18.10 3.46
N LEU A 6 16.23 18.36 2.15
CA LEU A 6 14.91 18.42 1.51
C LEU A 6 14.18 17.07 1.61
N ASN A 7 14.88 15.96 1.43
CA ASN A 7 14.29 14.63 1.56
C ASN A 7 13.75 14.36 2.97
N TYR A 8 14.48 14.79 4.00
CA TYR A 8 14.02 14.66 5.40
C TYR A 8 12.84 15.58 5.70
N ILE A 9 12.85 16.82 5.16
CA ILE A 9 11.72 17.74 5.29
C ILE A 9 10.46 17.14 4.65
N ILE A 10 10.56 16.61 3.44
CA ILE A 10 9.44 15.96 2.76
C ILE A 10 8.93 14.76 3.57
N SER A 11 9.83 13.93 4.10
CA SER A 11 9.46 12.80 4.96
C SER A 11 8.73 13.26 6.22
N PHE A 12 9.23 14.29 6.88
CA PHE A 12 8.59 14.85 8.06
C PHE A 12 7.19 15.41 7.77
N VAL A 13 7.05 16.17 6.70
CA VAL A 13 5.76 16.71 6.25
C VAL A 13 4.77 15.59 5.90
N ALA A 14 5.23 14.52 5.24
CA ALA A 14 4.39 13.38 4.92
C ALA A 14 3.82 12.68 6.18
N VAL A 15 4.66 12.49 7.19
CA VAL A 15 4.22 11.94 8.50
C VAL A 15 3.25 12.90 9.19
N LEU A 16 3.58 14.19 9.22
CA LEU A 16 2.74 15.20 9.86
C LEU A 16 1.34 15.26 9.22
N ILE A 17 1.25 15.28 7.90
CA ILE A 17 -0.04 15.27 7.19
C ILE A 17 -0.84 14.02 7.54
N SER A 18 -0.23 12.84 7.47
CA SER A 18 -0.93 11.59 7.72
C SER A 18 -1.42 11.47 9.16
N VAL A 19 -0.57 11.81 10.12
CA VAL A 19 -0.95 11.77 11.55
C VAL A 19 -2.00 12.84 11.87
N SER A 20 -1.89 14.04 11.29
CA SER A 20 -2.93 15.09 11.46
C SER A 20 -4.27 14.63 10.90
N LEU A 21 -4.31 13.98 9.74
CA LEU A 21 -5.53 13.39 9.20
C LEU A 21 -6.11 12.32 10.14
N GLY A 22 -5.24 11.47 10.72
CA GLY A 22 -5.67 10.49 11.72
C GLY A 22 -6.27 11.13 12.97
N ILE A 23 -5.67 12.21 13.47
CA ILE A 23 -6.20 12.97 14.62
C ILE A 23 -7.55 13.62 14.26
N LEU A 24 -7.71 14.14 13.05
CA LEU A 24 -8.94 14.79 12.59
C LEU A 24 -10.13 13.82 12.50
N THR A 25 -9.90 12.50 12.41
CA THR A 25 -10.99 11.51 12.48
C THR A 25 -11.62 11.43 13.87
N GLY A 26 -10.91 11.89 14.92
CA GLY A 26 -11.35 11.75 16.31
C GLY A 26 -11.33 10.32 16.84
N ILE A 27 -10.77 9.36 16.10
CA ILE A 27 -10.78 7.92 16.41
C ILE A 27 -9.34 7.46 16.69
N ASP A 28 -9.10 7.02 17.93
CA ASP A 28 -7.76 6.63 18.37
C ASP A 28 -7.21 5.41 17.63
N GLU A 29 -8.06 4.45 17.30
CA GLU A 29 -7.68 3.24 16.55
C GLU A 29 -7.20 3.60 15.13
N VAL A 30 -7.85 4.55 14.46
CA VAL A 30 -7.46 5.01 13.13
C VAL A 30 -6.10 5.73 13.20
N ARG A 31 -5.93 6.64 14.16
CA ARG A 31 -4.65 7.32 14.39
C ARG A 31 -3.51 6.33 14.66
N ASN A 32 -3.75 5.37 15.55
CA ASN A 32 -2.76 4.36 15.91
C ASN A 32 -2.45 3.42 14.74
N GLY A 33 -3.45 3.08 13.91
CA GLY A 33 -3.26 2.35 12.66
C GLY A 33 -2.36 3.09 11.67
N ILE A 34 -2.52 4.41 11.53
CA ILE A 34 -1.64 5.25 10.70
C ILE A 34 -0.20 5.24 11.22
N ILE A 35 -0.02 5.38 12.53
CA ILE A 35 1.32 5.31 13.16
C ILE A 35 1.94 3.92 12.93
N LEU A 36 1.17 2.86 13.09
CA LEU A 36 1.60 1.49 12.80
C LEU A 36 2.07 1.32 11.35
N SER A 37 1.38 1.94 10.39
CA SER A 37 1.79 1.95 8.98
C SER A 37 3.22 2.50 8.82
N PHE A 38 3.54 3.64 9.43
CA PHE A 38 4.89 4.20 9.36
C PHE A 38 5.94 3.33 10.04
N ILE A 39 5.61 2.75 11.20
CA ILE A 39 6.52 1.83 11.91
C ILE A 39 6.87 0.65 11.00
N ILE A 40 5.89 0.03 10.33
CA ILE A 40 6.11 -1.09 9.41
C ILE A 40 7.00 -0.64 8.23
N HIS A 41 6.73 0.53 7.64
CA HIS A 41 7.53 1.04 6.53
C HIS A 41 8.98 1.30 6.94
N TRP A 42 9.22 1.86 8.11
CA TRP A 42 10.58 2.13 8.59
C TRP A 42 11.32 0.85 9.02
N LEU A 43 10.63 -0.13 9.62
CA LEU A 43 11.23 -1.42 9.95
C LEU A 43 11.66 -2.16 8.69
N LEU A 44 10.81 -2.22 7.66
CA LEU A 44 11.11 -2.92 6.41
C LEU A 44 12.05 -2.12 5.47
N PHE A 45 12.17 -0.82 5.67
CA PHE A 45 13.20 -0.01 5.03
C PHE A 45 14.61 -0.47 5.44
N ILE A 46 14.84 -0.90 6.69
CA ILE A 46 16.16 -1.31 7.18
C ILE A 46 16.75 -2.43 6.32
N PRO A 47 16.11 -3.62 6.17
CA PRO A 47 16.63 -4.66 5.32
C PRO A 47 16.67 -4.26 3.84
N ALA A 48 15.69 -3.49 3.35
CA ALA A 48 15.69 -3.00 1.98
C ALA A 48 16.94 -2.15 1.69
N TYR A 49 17.33 -1.28 2.61
CA TYR A 49 18.52 -0.44 2.46
C TYR A 49 19.82 -1.24 2.60
N VAL A 50 19.89 -2.17 3.55
CA VAL A 50 21.08 -3.03 3.76
C VAL A 50 21.37 -3.89 2.53
N PHE A 51 20.34 -4.54 1.99
CA PHE A 51 20.46 -5.40 0.79
C PHE A 51 20.41 -4.62 -0.53
N LYS A 52 20.26 -3.28 -0.50
CA LYS A 52 20.16 -2.42 -1.68
C LYS A 52 19.09 -2.90 -2.68
N THR A 53 17.95 -3.37 -2.16
CA THR A 53 16.89 -3.97 -2.98
C THR A 53 15.58 -3.22 -2.83
N GLU A 54 14.90 -2.99 -3.96
CA GLU A 54 13.56 -2.42 -4.03
C GLU A 54 12.45 -3.45 -3.91
N LYS A 55 12.78 -4.75 -3.91
CA LYS A 55 11.79 -5.85 -3.90
C LYS A 55 10.86 -5.82 -2.69
N PHE A 56 11.35 -5.30 -1.57
CA PHE A 56 10.56 -5.16 -0.35
C PHE A 56 9.63 -3.94 -0.36
N TYR A 57 9.79 -3.00 -1.29
CA TYR A 57 9.03 -1.75 -1.30
C TYR A 57 7.52 -1.99 -1.45
N ASP A 58 7.11 -2.70 -2.51
CA ASP A 58 5.71 -3.01 -2.76
C ASP A 58 5.15 -4.02 -1.74
N LEU A 59 5.99 -4.97 -1.29
CA LEU A 59 5.62 -5.92 -0.24
C LEU A 59 5.34 -5.21 1.09
N THR A 60 6.10 -4.15 1.40
CA THR A 60 5.88 -3.33 2.60
C THR A 60 4.50 -2.70 2.60
N GLY A 61 4.05 -2.16 1.47
CA GLY A 61 2.70 -1.63 1.32
C GLY A 61 1.63 -2.68 1.60
N THR A 62 1.81 -3.89 1.04
CA THR A 62 0.89 -5.02 1.27
C THR A 62 0.80 -5.40 2.75
N ILE A 63 1.95 -5.61 3.40
CA ILE A 63 2.00 -5.95 4.83
C ILE A 63 1.36 -4.84 5.67
N SER A 64 1.65 -3.59 5.33
CA SER A 64 1.10 -2.43 6.04
C SER A 64 -0.43 -2.38 5.95
N TYR A 65 -1.02 -2.50 4.75
CA TYR A 65 -2.48 -2.53 4.59
C TYR A 65 -3.13 -3.65 5.40
N ILE A 66 -2.60 -4.88 5.30
CA ILE A 66 -3.14 -6.02 6.05
C ILE A 66 -3.06 -5.75 7.56
N SER A 67 -1.91 -5.28 8.04
CA SER A 67 -1.69 -5.06 9.47
C SER A 67 -2.58 -3.97 10.04
N ILE A 68 -2.76 -2.83 9.35
CA ILE A 68 -3.60 -1.74 9.85
C ILE A 68 -5.09 -2.08 9.79
N VAL A 69 -5.55 -2.79 8.75
CA VAL A 69 -6.94 -3.23 8.64
C VAL A 69 -7.26 -4.24 9.74
N LEU A 70 -6.39 -5.23 9.97
CA LEU A 70 -6.57 -6.20 11.05
C LEU A 70 -6.50 -5.53 12.43
N TYR A 71 -5.55 -4.60 12.62
CA TYR A 71 -5.43 -3.86 13.87
C TYR A 71 -6.73 -3.13 14.19
N VAL A 72 -7.26 -2.32 13.26
CA VAL A 72 -8.49 -1.56 13.49
C VAL A 72 -9.70 -2.48 13.62
N LEU A 73 -9.81 -3.55 12.82
CA LEU A 73 -10.89 -4.53 12.93
C LEU A 73 -10.95 -5.19 14.30
N LEU A 74 -9.79 -5.53 14.88
CA LEU A 74 -9.71 -6.20 16.18
C LEU A 74 -9.81 -5.25 17.38
N SER A 75 -9.38 -3.98 17.20
CA SER A 75 -9.38 -2.99 18.28
C SER A 75 -10.71 -2.24 18.42
N SER A 76 -11.45 -2.07 17.31
CA SER A 76 -12.68 -1.25 17.28
C SER A 76 -13.93 -1.97 17.76
N THR A 77 -13.83 -3.26 17.95
CA THR A 77 -14.98 -4.08 18.33
C THR A 77 -14.82 -4.51 19.78
N ASP A 78 -15.64 -3.99 20.68
CA ASP A 78 -15.80 -4.49 22.07
C ASP A 78 -16.18 -5.99 22.11
N GLY A 79 -15.52 -6.81 21.29
CA GLY A 79 -15.69 -8.25 21.13
C GLY A 79 -16.74 -8.70 20.12
N ILE A 80 -17.45 -7.79 19.46
CA ILE A 80 -18.49 -8.15 18.47
C ILE A 80 -18.11 -7.62 17.10
N ILE A 81 -17.50 -8.47 16.27
CA ILE A 81 -17.18 -8.12 14.88
C ILE A 81 -18.48 -8.08 14.05
N ASN A 82 -18.87 -6.89 13.61
CA ASN A 82 -20.01 -6.71 12.73
C ASN A 82 -19.75 -7.35 11.35
N PHE A 83 -20.77 -7.99 10.78
CA PHE A 83 -20.68 -8.67 9.48
C PHE A 83 -20.26 -7.71 8.35
N GLY A 84 -20.69 -6.44 8.38
CA GLY A 84 -20.25 -5.40 7.44
C GLY A 84 -18.75 -5.13 7.52
N ASN A 85 -18.21 -5.05 8.74
CA ASN A 85 -16.77 -4.88 8.95
C ASN A 85 -15.97 -6.06 8.39
N MET A 86 -16.46 -7.30 8.57
CA MET A 86 -15.81 -8.49 8.02
C MET A 86 -15.77 -8.47 6.51
N ILE A 87 -16.88 -8.10 5.85
CA ILE A 87 -16.94 -8.02 4.37
C ILE A 87 -15.92 -7.00 3.87
N VAL A 88 -15.98 -5.76 4.36
CA VAL A 88 -15.12 -4.67 3.85
C VAL A 88 -13.66 -4.98 4.12
N SER A 89 -13.31 -5.44 5.32
CA SER A 89 -11.93 -5.84 5.64
C SER A 89 -11.44 -6.97 4.74
N SER A 90 -12.26 -7.99 4.49
CA SER A 90 -11.92 -9.11 3.61
C SER A 90 -11.68 -8.66 2.16
N LEU A 91 -12.50 -7.75 1.65
CA LEU A 91 -12.35 -7.19 0.31
C LEU A 91 -11.03 -6.42 0.17
N ILE A 92 -10.69 -5.59 1.17
CA ILE A 92 -9.42 -4.84 1.19
C ILE A 92 -8.23 -5.79 1.26
N ILE A 93 -8.26 -6.79 2.12
CA ILE A 93 -7.18 -7.77 2.28
C ILE A 93 -7.00 -8.57 0.99
N MET A 94 -8.09 -9.05 0.37
CA MET A 94 -8.05 -9.77 -0.90
C MET A 94 -7.44 -8.93 -2.02
N TRP A 95 -7.87 -7.67 -2.16
CA TRP A 95 -7.30 -6.73 -3.13
C TRP A 95 -5.81 -6.50 -2.88
N THR A 96 -5.43 -6.25 -1.64
CA THR A 96 -4.05 -5.97 -1.25
C THR A 96 -3.11 -7.16 -1.50
N ILE A 97 -3.52 -8.38 -1.15
CA ILE A 97 -2.75 -9.60 -1.42
C ILE A 97 -2.55 -9.79 -2.92
N ARG A 98 -3.61 -9.64 -3.69
CA ARG A 98 -3.55 -9.77 -5.15
C ARG A 98 -2.62 -8.73 -5.77
N LEU A 99 -2.78 -7.44 -5.41
CA LEU A 99 -1.94 -6.36 -5.92
C LEU A 99 -0.47 -6.56 -5.55
N GLY A 100 -0.19 -6.86 -4.28
CA GLY A 100 1.16 -7.11 -3.79
C GLY A 100 1.83 -8.30 -4.46
N THR A 101 1.10 -9.39 -4.66
CA THR A 101 1.60 -10.57 -5.37
C THR A 101 1.93 -10.24 -6.83
N PHE A 102 1.06 -9.48 -7.50
CA PHE A 102 1.29 -9.04 -8.87
C PHE A 102 2.54 -8.16 -8.98
N LEU A 103 2.66 -7.13 -8.14
CA LEU A 103 3.80 -6.20 -8.16
C LEU A 103 5.12 -6.93 -7.83
N PHE A 104 5.13 -7.79 -6.82
CA PHE A 104 6.30 -8.58 -6.46
C PHE A 104 6.74 -9.52 -7.58
N THR A 105 5.78 -10.21 -8.21
CA THR A 105 6.07 -11.12 -9.34
C THR A 105 6.61 -10.35 -10.55
N ARG A 106 6.05 -9.17 -10.82
CA ARG A 106 6.52 -8.28 -11.89
C ARG A 106 7.96 -7.85 -11.70
N ILE A 107 8.32 -7.39 -10.48
CA ILE A 107 9.71 -6.99 -10.18
C ILE A 107 10.64 -8.19 -10.24
N LYS A 108 10.20 -9.38 -9.78
CA LYS A 108 11.00 -10.60 -9.87
C LYS A 108 11.29 -11.01 -11.33
N LYS A 109 10.31 -10.85 -12.23
CA LYS A 109 10.48 -11.10 -13.69
C LYS A 109 11.38 -10.04 -14.34
N ALA A 110 11.21 -8.76 -14.00
CA ALA A 110 11.96 -7.65 -14.58
C ALA A 110 13.42 -7.56 -14.05
N GLY A 111 13.73 -8.24 -12.95
CA GLY A 111 15.04 -8.22 -12.29
C GLY A 111 15.27 -7.00 -11.39
N GLU A 112 14.95 -5.81 -11.85
CA GLU A 112 15.01 -4.55 -11.07
C GLU A 112 13.90 -3.57 -11.48
N ASP A 113 13.56 -2.66 -10.58
CA ASP A 113 12.73 -1.49 -10.91
C ASP A 113 13.67 -0.32 -11.25
N LYS A 114 13.67 0.10 -12.52
CA LYS A 114 14.53 1.19 -13.03
C LYS A 114 14.37 2.50 -12.25
N ARG A 115 13.18 2.75 -11.67
CA ARG A 115 12.90 3.95 -10.86
C ARG A 115 13.77 3.99 -9.60
N PHE A 116 14.06 2.82 -9.03
CA PHE A 116 14.82 2.71 -7.79
C PHE A 116 16.34 2.62 -7.98
N ARG A 117 16.84 2.50 -9.22
CA ARG A 117 18.26 2.36 -9.51
C ARG A 117 19.12 3.45 -8.86
N GLU A 118 18.66 4.70 -8.91
CA GLU A 118 19.36 5.83 -8.30
C GLU A 118 18.90 6.10 -6.86
N ILE A 119 17.62 5.85 -6.57
CA ILE A 119 17.03 6.12 -5.26
C ILE A 119 17.70 5.28 -4.16
N LYS A 120 17.91 3.99 -4.40
CA LYS A 120 18.50 3.05 -3.43
C LYS A 120 19.99 3.29 -3.11
N LYS A 121 20.67 4.15 -3.90
CA LYS A 121 22.06 4.56 -3.62
C LYS A 121 22.15 5.58 -2.48
N SER A 122 21.11 6.39 -2.30
CA SER A 122 21.08 7.45 -1.27
C SER A 122 20.15 7.06 -0.14
N PHE A 123 20.68 7.05 1.10
CA PHE A 123 19.88 6.75 2.29
C PHE A 123 18.66 7.68 2.42
N SER A 124 18.88 9.00 2.35
CA SER A 124 17.81 9.99 2.55
C SER A 124 16.72 9.90 1.47
N TRP A 125 17.10 9.61 0.22
CA TRP A 125 16.14 9.51 -0.86
C TRP A 125 15.33 8.21 -0.77
N PHE A 126 15.98 7.10 -0.42
CA PHE A 126 15.31 5.82 -0.26
C PHE A 126 14.40 5.80 0.98
N PHE A 127 14.85 6.40 2.09
CA PHE A 127 14.03 6.60 3.28
C PHE A 127 12.78 7.45 2.99
N MET A 128 12.95 8.56 2.25
CA MET A 128 11.83 9.38 1.80
C MET A 128 10.83 8.58 0.98
N ALA A 129 11.28 7.72 0.06
CA ALA A 129 10.39 6.89 -0.75
C ALA A 129 9.53 5.97 0.11
N PHE A 130 10.11 5.27 1.11
CA PHE A 130 9.37 4.43 2.05
C PHE A 130 8.39 5.25 2.90
N THR A 131 8.77 6.43 3.35
CA THR A 131 7.90 7.31 4.14
C THR A 131 6.71 7.82 3.31
N ILE A 132 6.94 8.20 2.06
CA ILE A 132 5.86 8.59 1.13
C ILE A 132 4.92 7.41 0.86
N SER A 133 5.44 6.18 0.75
CA SER A 133 4.62 4.98 0.62
C SER A 133 3.71 4.78 1.85
N GLY A 134 4.24 4.98 3.06
CA GLY A 134 3.46 4.94 4.30
C GLY A 134 2.37 6.00 4.36
N MET A 135 2.66 7.23 3.91
CA MET A 135 1.67 8.29 3.76
C MET A 135 0.57 7.86 2.77
N TRP A 136 0.94 7.30 1.61
CA TRP A 136 -0.03 6.87 0.60
C TRP A 136 -0.97 5.78 1.13
N VAL A 137 -0.41 4.76 1.80
CA VAL A 137 -1.20 3.72 2.47
C VAL A 137 -2.18 4.33 3.47
N SER A 138 -1.71 5.27 4.30
CA SER A 138 -2.52 5.93 5.31
C SER A 138 -3.68 6.73 4.69
N ILE A 139 -3.42 7.54 3.68
CA ILE A 139 -4.44 8.37 3.01
C ILE A 139 -5.48 7.49 2.31
N CYS A 140 -5.06 6.44 1.61
CA CYS A 140 -5.99 5.55 0.91
C CYS A 140 -6.82 4.70 1.88
N ALA A 141 -6.27 4.33 3.04
CA ALA A 141 -6.96 3.50 4.00
C ALA A 141 -7.90 4.26 4.94
N ILE A 142 -7.68 5.56 5.18
CA ILE A 142 -8.32 6.32 6.26
C ILE A 142 -9.86 6.22 6.24
N CYS A 143 -10.49 6.31 5.07
CA CYS A 143 -11.95 6.21 4.95
C CYS A 143 -12.45 4.82 5.35
N ALA A 144 -11.76 3.77 4.91
CA ALA A 144 -12.12 2.40 5.24
C ALA A 144 -11.89 2.09 6.73
N LEU A 145 -10.76 2.54 7.29
CA LEU A 145 -10.46 2.37 8.72
C LEU A 145 -11.47 3.09 9.60
N THR A 146 -11.86 4.31 9.23
CA THR A 146 -12.92 5.08 9.94
C THR A 146 -14.27 4.36 9.87
N GLY A 147 -14.62 3.81 8.70
CA GLY A 147 -15.85 3.02 8.55
C GLY A 147 -15.84 1.75 9.42
N ILE A 148 -14.74 1.00 9.41
CA ILE A 148 -14.58 -0.23 10.21
C ILE A 148 -14.65 0.12 11.70
N SER A 149 -14.02 1.20 12.13
CA SER A 149 -14.00 1.61 13.55
C SER A 149 -15.41 2.01 14.06
N ASN A 150 -16.20 2.67 13.23
CA ASN A 150 -17.56 3.09 13.59
C ASN A 150 -18.63 1.97 13.43
N GLY A 151 -18.23 0.84 12.83
CA GLY A 151 -19.17 -0.24 12.51
C GLY A 151 -19.92 -0.01 11.20
N ILE A 152 -19.71 -0.87 10.23
CA ILE A 152 -20.34 -0.77 8.91
C ILE A 152 -21.68 -1.49 8.91
N GLU A 153 -22.76 -0.73 8.77
CA GLU A 153 -24.09 -1.29 8.55
C GLU A 153 -24.29 -1.65 7.08
N LEU A 154 -24.96 -2.77 6.81
CA LEU A 154 -25.31 -3.21 5.46
C LEU A 154 -26.55 -2.48 4.95
N THR A 155 -26.37 -1.23 4.55
CA THR A 155 -27.39 -0.39 3.94
C THR A 155 -27.31 -0.47 2.41
N GLY A 156 -28.29 0.10 1.71
CA GLY A 156 -28.27 0.20 0.24
C GLY A 156 -27.01 0.88 -0.29
N VAL A 157 -26.48 1.89 0.42
CA VAL A 157 -25.23 2.59 0.06
C VAL A 157 -24.02 1.65 0.16
N THR A 158 -23.98 0.80 1.19
CA THR A 158 -22.90 -0.18 1.38
C THR A 158 -22.89 -1.19 0.22
N TYR A 159 -24.04 -1.69 -0.22
CA TYR A 159 -24.13 -2.61 -1.37
C TYR A 159 -23.67 -1.94 -2.66
N ILE A 160 -24.03 -0.68 -2.90
CA ILE A 160 -23.55 0.10 -4.05
C ILE A 160 -22.01 0.21 -3.99
N GLY A 161 -21.44 0.53 -2.83
CA GLY A 161 -20.01 0.61 -2.62
C GLY A 161 -19.28 -0.72 -2.93
N ILE A 162 -19.85 -1.84 -2.50
CA ILE A 162 -19.32 -3.19 -2.79
C ILE A 162 -19.34 -3.46 -4.30
N VAL A 163 -20.43 -3.13 -4.98
CA VAL A 163 -20.54 -3.31 -6.46
C VAL A 163 -19.47 -2.48 -7.18
N ILE A 164 -19.31 -1.21 -6.81
CA ILE A 164 -18.29 -0.33 -7.39
C ILE A 164 -16.89 -0.91 -7.13
N PHE A 165 -16.62 -1.41 -5.92
CA PHE A 165 -15.35 -2.06 -5.59
C PHE A 165 -15.10 -3.27 -6.49
N ILE A 166 -16.07 -4.16 -6.68
CA ILE A 166 -15.95 -5.35 -7.51
C ILE A 166 -15.65 -4.97 -8.97
N ILE A 167 -16.34 -3.96 -9.50
CA ILE A 167 -16.08 -3.46 -10.85
C ILE A 167 -14.66 -2.92 -10.97
N GLY A 168 -14.22 -2.06 -10.03
CA GLY A 168 -12.86 -1.52 -10.01
C GLY A 168 -11.79 -2.60 -9.90
N PHE A 169 -12.03 -3.60 -9.06
CA PHE A 169 -11.15 -4.74 -8.89
C PHE A 169 -11.04 -5.60 -10.16
N ALA A 170 -12.17 -5.84 -10.85
CA ALA A 170 -12.18 -6.56 -12.13
C ALA A 170 -11.41 -5.79 -13.21
N LEU A 171 -11.61 -4.47 -13.32
CA LEU A 171 -10.87 -3.62 -14.26
C LEU A 171 -9.36 -3.64 -13.98
N GLU A 172 -8.96 -3.61 -12.71
CA GLU A 172 -7.56 -3.71 -12.32
C GLU A 172 -6.94 -5.06 -12.72
N ILE A 173 -7.67 -6.18 -12.54
CA ILE A 173 -7.24 -7.51 -12.97
C ILE A 173 -7.03 -7.55 -14.48
N ILE A 174 -7.97 -7.06 -15.26
CA ILE A 174 -7.89 -7.02 -16.72
C ILE A 174 -6.69 -6.17 -17.16
N SER A 175 -6.56 -4.96 -16.64
CA SER A 175 -5.47 -4.04 -16.97
C SER A 175 -4.09 -4.64 -16.66
N SER A 176 -3.93 -5.24 -15.48
CA SER A 176 -2.65 -5.85 -15.09
C SER A 176 -2.29 -7.06 -15.93
N THR A 177 -3.28 -7.86 -16.36
CA THR A 177 -3.08 -9.03 -17.23
C THR A 177 -2.68 -8.59 -18.64
N LEU A 178 -3.29 -7.53 -19.17
CA LEU A 178 -2.93 -6.96 -20.47
C LEU A 178 -1.51 -6.37 -20.45
N LEU A 179 -1.13 -5.71 -19.37
CA LEU A 179 0.22 -5.17 -19.19
C LEU A 179 1.28 -6.29 -19.18
N ASP A 180 1.05 -7.38 -18.44
CA ASP A 180 1.99 -8.52 -18.39
C ASP A 180 2.15 -9.15 -19.80
N LYS A 181 1.07 -9.31 -20.55
CA LYS A 181 1.11 -9.82 -21.94
C LYS A 181 1.88 -8.89 -22.88
N SER A 182 1.71 -7.57 -22.77
CA SER A 182 2.41 -6.60 -23.62
C SER A 182 3.93 -6.60 -23.36
N ILE A 183 4.35 -6.75 -22.12
CA ILE A 183 5.76 -6.87 -21.74
C ILE A 183 6.38 -8.15 -22.31
N VAL A 184 5.68 -9.28 -22.21
CA VAL A 184 6.12 -10.57 -22.75
C VAL A 184 6.23 -10.50 -24.27
N CYS A 185 5.25 -9.91 -24.95
CA CYS A 185 5.27 -9.75 -26.42
C CYS A 185 6.43 -8.85 -26.87
N SER A 186 6.67 -7.74 -26.20
CA SER A 186 7.78 -6.81 -26.50
C SER A 186 9.14 -7.48 -26.31
N SER A 187 9.32 -8.27 -25.24
CA SER A 187 10.58 -8.99 -25.01
C SER A 187 10.83 -10.08 -26.05
N ALA A 188 9.77 -10.78 -26.51
CA ALA A 188 9.87 -11.77 -27.58
C ALA A 188 10.28 -11.13 -28.92
N ILE A 189 9.72 -9.98 -29.27
CA ILE A 189 10.09 -9.25 -30.52
C ILE A 189 11.54 -8.83 -30.47
N LEU A 190 12.04 -8.33 -29.34
CA LEU A 190 13.44 -7.92 -29.20
C LEU A 190 14.41 -9.10 -29.29
N SER A 191 14.03 -10.29 -28.81
CA SER A 191 14.85 -11.49 -28.94
C SER A 191 14.93 -11.98 -30.38
N PHE A 192 13.88 -11.81 -31.19
CA PHE A 192 13.88 -12.14 -32.61
C PHE A 192 14.67 -11.15 -33.48
N SER A 193 14.81 -9.89 -33.02
CA SER A 193 15.56 -8.88 -33.78
C SER A 193 17.08 -8.90 -33.50
N SER A 194 17.53 -9.70 -32.53
CA SER A 194 18.93 -9.86 -32.16
C SER A 194 19.53 -11.21 -32.58
N ALA A 195 18.80 -12.06 -33.26
CA ALA A 195 19.23 -13.29 -33.91
C ALA A 195 19.38 -13.12 -35.44
#